data_17d60e64a5d4db322a94e102c9616eb1
#
_entry.id   17d60e64a5d4db322a94e102c9616eb1
#
_cell.length_a   1.000
_cell.length_b   1.000
_cell.length_c   1.000
_cell.angle_alpha   90.00
_cell.angle_beta   90.00
_cell.angle_gamma   90.00
#
_symmetry.space_group_name_H-M   'P 1'
#
loop_
_entity.id
_entity.type
_entity.pdbx_description
1 polymer ?
#
loop_
_entity_poly.entity_id
_entity_poly.type
_entity_poly.pdbx_seq_one_letter_code
_entity_poly.pdbx_strand_id
1 'polypeptide(L)'
;MIRNLVQSSAMIGELAATTKEAALKELLAAAGTVGAFPEASRQSLGKRLSDREAIGSTGLGNSVAVPHVKGEDVAGVTLVMARSQSGLQWQAIDGRPVHVFFMLVSPTNEPETHLQCLRWIAGLARNTDFRRFLLDAEG
;
A
#
# COMPACT_ATOMS: atom_id res chain seq x y z
N MET A 1 1.97 9.50 -15.93
CA MET A 1 1.55 9.93 -14.60
C MET A 1 0.77 8.84 -13.89
N ILE A 2 0.93 8.77 -12.58
CA ILE A 2 0.29 7.71 -11.80
C ILE A 2 -1.24 7.71 -11.95
N ARG A 3 -1.88 8.86 -12.03
CA ARG A 3 -3.34 8.89 -12.11
C ARG A 3 -3.89 8.34 -13.43
N ASN A 4 -3.06 8.20 -14.45
CA ASN A 4 -3.46 7.53 -15.69
C ASN A 4 -3.33 6.01 -15.57
N LEU A 5 -2.58 5.53 -14.56
CA LEU A 5 -2.36 4.11 -14.31
C LEU A 5 -3.35 3.54 -13.30
N VAL A 6 -3.89 4.38 -12.43
CA VAL A 6 -4.71 3.96 -11.31
C VAL A 6 -6.18 4.24 -11.61
N GLN A 7 -7.02 3.20 -11.52
CA GLN A 7 -8.46 3.33 -11.75
C GLN A 7 -9.17 3.99 -10.58
N SER A 8 -8.75 3.68 -9.35
CA SER A 8 -9.34 4.28 -8.15
C SER A 8 -8.29 4.40 -7.06
N SER A 9 -8.57 5.27 -6.10
CA SER A 9 -7.64 5.50 -5.01
C SER A 9 -8.40 5.81 -3.73
N ALA A 10 -7.74 5.58 -2.60
CA ALA A 10 -8.24 5.92 -1.28
C ALA A 10 -7.11 6.49 -0.44
N MET A 11 -7.46 7.30 0.56
CA MET A 11 -6.46 7.86 1.46
C MET A 11 -6.92 7.69 2.90
N ILE A 12 -6.01 7.25 3.75
CA ILE A 12 -6.22 7.16 5.20
C ILE A 12 -5.28 8.16 5.84
N GLY A 13 -5.83 9.23 6.40
CA GLY A 13 -5.03 10.30 7.01
C GLY A 13 -4.20 9.83 8.19
N GLU A 14 -4.74 8.89 8.97
CA GLU A 14 -4.02 8.27 10.07
C GLU A 14 -4.53 6.85 10.26
N LEU A 15 -3.62 5.87 10.19
CA LEU A 15 -3.96 4.47 10.43
C LEU A 15 -4.36 4.26 11.89
N ALA A 16 -5.44 3.53 12.11
CA ALA A 16 -5.83 3.08 13.45
C ALA A 16 -4.96 1.92 13.92
N ALA A 17 -4.46 1.13 12.98
CA ALA A 17 -3.68 -0.07 13.27
C ALA A 17 -2.35 0.26 13.95
N THR A 18 -1.92 -0.62 14.85
CA THR A 18 -0.64 -0.48 15.55
C THR A 18 0.31 -1.64 15.23
N THR A 19 -0.13 -2.60 14.42
CA THR A 19 0.68 -3.74 14.00
C THR A 19 0.64 -3.87 12.48
N LYS A 20 1.63 -4.55 11.92
CA LYS A 20 1.72 -4.81 10.49
C LYS A 20 0.48 -5.54 9.98
N GLU A 21 0.05 -6.60 10.68
CA GLU A 21 -1.10 -7.40 10.27
C GLU A 21 -2.39 -6.59 10.26
N ALA A 22 -2.62 -5.80 11.32
CA ALA A 22 -3.80 -4.96 11.40
C ALA A 22 -3.77 -3.87 10.33
N ALA A 23 -2.59 -3.32 10.02
CA ALA A 23 -2.44 -2.31 8.98
C ALA A 23 -2.78 -2.87 7.60
N LEU A 24 -2.32 -4.08 7.29
CA LEU A 24 -2.64 -4.71 6.02
C LEU A 24 -4.14 -4.88 5.85
N LYS A 25 -4.84 -5.28 6.92
CA LYS A 25 -6.30 -5.42 6.89
C LYS A 25 -6.99 -4.08 6.69
N GLU A 26 -6.53 -3.06 7.39
CA GLU A 26 -7.12 -1.72 7.29
C GLU A 26 -6.95 -1.13 5.88
N LEU A 27 -5.76 -1.27 5.31
CA LEU A 27 -5.48 -0.82 3.95
C LEU A 27 -6.33 -1.56 2.92
N LEU A 28 -6.43 -2.87 3.07
CA LEU A 28 -7.22 -3.69 2.14
C LEU A 28 -8.70 -3.36 2.23
N ALA A 29 -9.22 -3.11 3.43
CA ALA A 29 -10.60 -2.70 3.62
C ALA A 29 -10.88 -1.37 2.89
N ALA A 30 -9.95 -0.43 2.93
CA ALA A 30 -10.09 0.84 2.22
C ALA A 30 -10.17 0.62 0.71
N ALA A 31 -9.36 -0.29 0.16
CA ALA A 31 -9.42 -0.64 -1.25
C ALA A 31 -10.78 -1.24 -1.61
N GLY A 32 -11.33 -2.10 -0.75
CA GLY A 32 -12.65 -2.66 -0.96
C GLY A 32 -13.75 -1.60 -0.96
N THR A 33 -13.62 -0.60 -0.10
CA THR A 33 -14.59 0.48 0.01
C THR A 33 -14.71 1.28 -1.29
N VAL A 34 -13.62 1.45 -2.03
CA VAL A 34 -13.65 2.16 -3.32
C VAL A 34 -13.90 1.23 -4.50
N GLY A 35 -14.33 0.00 -4.22
CA GLY A 35 -14.79 -0.90 -5.27
C GLY A 35 -13.71 -1.69 -5.98
N ALA A 36 -12.53 -1.84 -5.38
CA ALA A 36 -11.42 -2.54 -6.04
C ALA A 36 -11.72 -4.02 -6.28
N PHE A 37 -12.52 -4.65 -5.41
CA PHE A 37 -12.84 -6.07 -5.49
C PHE A 37 -14.13 -6.37 -4.74
N PRO A 38 -14.79 -7.52 -5.04
CA PRO A 38 -15.99 -7.93 -4.29
C PRO A 38 -15.61 -8.28 -2.83
N GLU A 39 -16.53 -8.05 -1.92
CA GLU A 39 -16.31 -8.36 -0.51
C GLU A 39 -15.91 -9.83 -0.30
N ALA A 40 -16.46 -10.74 -1.11
CA ALA A 40 -16.13 -12.16 -1.03
C ALA A 40 -14.65 -12.45 -1.28
N SER A 41 -13.93 -11.56 -1.96
CA SER A 41 -12.51 -11.75 -2.28
C SER A 41 -11.58 -11.20 -1.22
N ARG A 42 -12.08 -10.46 -0.25
CA ARG A 42 -11.21 -9.75 0.72
C ARG A 42 -10.35 -10.70 1.54
N GLN A 43 -10.92 -11.79 2.01
CA GLN A 43 -10.16 -12.74 2.83
C GLN A 43 -9.02 -13.39 2.05
N SER A 44 -9.29 -13.79 0.82
CA SER A 44 -8.30 -14.40 -0.07
C SER A 44 -7.17 -13.42 -0.40
N LEU A 45 -7.52 -12.17 -0.72
CA LEU A 45 -6.52 -11.13 -0.99
C LEU A 45 -5.69 -10.83 0.24
N GLY A 46 -6.32 -10.78 1.42
CA GLY A 46 -5.62 -10.57 2.68
C GLY A 46 -4.59 -11.66 2.96
N LYS A 47 -4.95 -12.92 2.67
CA LYS A 47 -4.02 -14.03 2.82
C LYS A 47 -2.82 -13.89 1.88
N ARG A 48 -3.07 -13.51 0.63
CA ARG A 48 -1.99 -13.29 -0.34
C ARG A 48 -1.05 -12.17 0.10
N LEU A 49 -1.59 -11.09 0.65
CA LEU A 49 -0.79 -9.99 1.19
C LEU A 49 0.10 -10.48 2.33
N SER A 50 -0.46 -11.22 3.26
CA SER A 50 0.29 -11.77 4.39
C SER A 50 1.36 -12.74 3.93
N ASP A 51 1.05 -13.61 2.97
CA ASP A 51 2.01 -14.56 2.42
C ASP A 51 3.16 -13.84 1.71
N ARG A 52 2.86 -12.77 0.97
CA ARG A 52 3.89 -11.97 0.30
C ARG A 52 4.83 -11.31 1.31
N GLU A 53 4.27 -10.76 2.38
CA GLU A 53 5.08 -10.11 3.42
C GLU A 53 5.93 -11.13 4.19
N ALA A 54 5.46 -12.37 4.31
CA ALA A 54 6.21 -13.44 4.96
C ALA A 54 7.46 -13.85 4.16
N ILE A 55 7.42 -13.71 2.83
CA ILE A 55 8.57 -13.99 1.98
C ILE A 55 9.66 -12.93 2.18
N GLY A 56 9.27 -11.69 2.32
CA GLY A 56 10.18 -10.57 2.52
C GLY A 56 9.38 -9.27 2.63
N SER A 57 9.87 -8.37 3.47
CA SER A 57 9.17 -7.12 3.73
C SER A 57 9.06 -6.26 2.48
N THR A 58 7.92 -5.58 2.31
CA THR A 58 7.74 -4.55 1.29
C THR A 58 8.17 -3.17 1.77
N GLY A 59 8.81 -3.09 2.95
CA GLY A 59 9.37 -1.84 3.44
C GLY A 59 10.59 -1.44 2.62
N LEU A 60 10.50 -0.30 1.95
CA LEU A 60 11.54 0.18 1.04
C LEU A 60 12.68 0.91 1.74
N GLY A 61 12.56 1.12 3.05
CA GLY A 61 13.40 2.06 3.77
C GLY A 61 12.83 3.47 3.63
N ASN A 62 13.48 4.43 4.25
CA ASN A 62 13.04 5.83 4.22
C ASN A 62 11.62 6.01 4.74
N SER A 63 11.19 5.17 5.68
CA SER A 63 9.86 5.21 6.32
C SER A 63 8.69 4.83 5.40
N VAL A 64 8.94 4.21 4.26
CA VAL A 64 7.90 3.88 3.26
C VAL A 64 7.79 2.38 3.07
N ALA A 65 6.55 1.87 3.00
CA ALA A 65 6.27 0.49 2.63
C ALA A 65 5.26 0.44 1.48
N VAL A 66 5.35 -0.61 0.67
CA VAL A 66 4.49 -0.78 -0.52
C VAL A 66 3.90 -2.19 -0.53
N PRO A 67 2.97 -2.49 0.40
CA PRO A 67 2.26 -3.76 0.31
C PRO A 67 1.49 -3.82 -1.01
N HIS A 68 1.52 -4.98 -1.67
CA HIS A 68 0.86 -5.10 -2.96
C HIS A 68 0.36 -6.51 -3.19
N VAL A 69 -0.71 -6.62 -3.95
CA VAL A 69 -1.35 -7.89 -4.26
C VAL A 69 -2.05 -7.81 -5.60
N LYS A 70 -2.12 -8.94 -6.29
CA LYS A 70 -2.88 -9.11 -7.53
C LYS A 70 -3.99 -10.13 -7.33
N GLY A 71 -5.12 -9.92 -7.99
CA GLY A 71 -6.22 -10.85 -7.93
C GLY A 71 -7.04 -10.85 -9.20
N GLU A 72 -7.63 -12.00 -9.54
CA GLU A 72 -8.47 -12.13 -10.73
C GLU A 72 -9.76 -11.31 -10.62
N ASP A 73 -10.26 -11.16 -9.39
CA ASP A 73 -11.50 -10.44 -9.13
C ASP A 73 -11.31 -8.95 -8.94
N VAL A 74 -10.09 -8.46 -9.09
CA VAL A 74 -9.81 -7.03 -8.93
C VAL A 74 -10.24 -6.30 -10.20
N ALA A 75 -11.06 -5.26 -10.03
CA ALA A 75 -11.68 -4.56 -11.16
C ALA A 75 -10.66 -3.73 -11.95
N GLY A 76 -9.75 -3.06 -11.26
CA GLY A 76 -8.72 -2.23 -11.88
C GLY A 76 -7.66 -1.88 -10.85
N VAL A 77 -6.57 -1.27 -11.29
CA VAL A 77 -5.48 -0.92 -10.39
C VAL A 77 -5.96 0.12 -9.37
N THR A 78 -5.80 -0.19 -8.10
CA THR A 78 -6.25 0.67 -6.99
C THR A 78 -5.05 0.97 -6.09
N LEU A 79 -4.91 2.24 -5.75
CA LEU A 79 -3.84 2.71 -4.85
C LEU A 79 -4.47 3.21 -3.55
N VAL A 80 -3.99 2.69 -2.43
CA VAL A 80 -4.37 3.20 -1.11
C VAL A 80 -3.15 3.84 -0.48
N MET A 81 -3.26 5.10 -0.10
CA MET A 81 -2.21 5.83 0.59
C MET A 81 -2.60 5.99 2.06
N ALA A 82 -1.65 5.81 2.95
CA ALA A 82 -1.93 5.93 4.37
C ALA A 82 -0.70 6.45 5.12
N ARG A 83 -0.95 6.99 6.30
CA ARG A 83 0.07 7.53 7.17
C ARG A 83 -0.10 6.96 8.58
N SER A 84 1.03 6.74 9.25
CA SER A 84 1.05 6.45 10.68
C SER A 84 2.05 7.40 11.34
N GLN A 85 1.57 8.29 12.18
CA GLN A 85 2.42 9.26 12.85
C GLN A 85 3.39 8.60 13.82
N SER A 86 2.93 7.57 14.52
CA SER A 86 3.76 6.82 15.47
C SER A 86 4.73 5.87 14.80
N GLY A 87 4.43 5.45 13.57
CA GLY A 87 5.21 4.46 12.86
C GLY A 87 4.86 3.04 13.25
N LEU A 88 5.05 2.11 12.32
CA LEU A 88 4.80 0.69 12.52
C LEU A 88 6.07 -0.11 12.25
N GLN A 89 6.30 -1.15 13.04
CA GLN A 89 7.37 -2.09 12.78
C GLN A 89 7.02 -2.92 11.54
N TRP A 90 7.83 -2.80 10.50
CA TRP A 90 7.56 -3.41 9.19
C TRP A 90 8.68 -4.32 8.73
N GLN A 91 9.75 -4.41 9.52
CA GLN A 91 10.96 -5.14 9.13
C GLN A 91 11.51 -4.60 7.81
N ALA A 92 11.50 -3.26 7.67
CA ALA A 92 12.00 -2.60 6.48
C ALA A 92 13.52 -2.82 6.34
N ILE A 93 14.03 -2.57 5.14
CA ILE A 93 15.44 -2.78 4.82
C ILE A 93 16.36 -2.03 5.79
N ASP A 94 16.00 -0.83 6.19
CA ASP A 94 16.81 -0.01 7.09
C ASP A 94 16.51 -0.26 8.57
N GLY A 95 15.63 -1.20 8.90
CA GLY A 95 15.27 -1.54 10.27
C GLY A 95 14.45 -0.47 10.99
N ARG A 96 14.06 0.60 10.31
CA ARG A 96 13.32 1.70 10.91
C ARG A 96 11.82 1.51 10.78
N PRO A 97 11.02 2.15 11.65
CA PRO A 97 9.56 2.10 11.51
C PRO A 97 9.09 2.72 10.21
N VAL A 98 7.93 2.27 9.74
CA VAL A 98 7.29 2.78 8.53
C VAL A 98 6.19 3.75 8.93
N HIS A 99 6.18 4.91 8.29
CA HIS A 99 5.20 5.97 8.56
C HIS A 99 4.29 6.25 7.38
N VAL A 100 4.69 5.87 6.17
CA VAL A 100 3.94 6.12 4.93
C VAL A 100 3.75 4.81 4.19
N PHE A 101 2.52 4.56 3.77
CA PHE A 101 2.14 3.30 3.14
C PHE A 101 1.47 3.56 1.80
N PHE A 102 1.88 2.82 0.80
CA PHE A 102 1.24 2.79 -0.52
C PHE A 102 0.86 1.35 -0.81
N MET A 103 -0.41 1.00 -0.61
CA MET A 103 -0.88 -0.33 -0.99
C MET A 103 -1.38 -0.32 -2.42
N LEU A 104 -0.94 -1.31 -3.20
CA LEU A 104 -1.34 -1.45 -4.59
C LEU A 104 -2.10 -2.75 -4.75
N VAL A 105 -3.32 -2.66 -5.27
CA VAL A 105 -4.17 -3.82 -5.57
C VAL A 105 -4.45 -3.78 -7.07
N SER A 106 -4.12 -4.86 -7.77
CA SER A 106 -4.18 -4.87 -9.23
C SER A 106 -4.82 -6.13 -9.77
N PRO A 107 -5.48 -6.05 -10.95
CA PRO A 107 -5.91 -7.27 -11.63
C PRO A 107 -4.71 -8.06 -12.15
N THR A 108 -4.85 -9.38 -12.24
CA THR A 108 -3.78 -10.24 -12.72
C THR A 108 -3.45 -10.02 -14.19
N ASN A 109 -4.37 -9.43 -14.96
CA ASN A 109 -4.17 -9.20 -16.39
C ASN A 109 -3.52 -7.84 -16.71
N GLU A 110 -3.05 -7.12 -15.70
CA GLU A 110 -2.36 -5.83 -15.89
C GLU A 110 -1.01 -5.79 -15.19
N PRO A 111 -0.11 -6.75 -15.47
CA PRO A 111 1.19 -6.79 -14.77
C PRO A 111 2.08 -5.60 -15.09
N GLU A 112 2.00 -5.06 -16.31
CA GLU A 112 2.79 -3.89 -16.69
C GLU A 112 2.38 -2.64 -15.91
N THR A 113 1.07 -2.40 -15.81
CA THR A 113 0.55 -1.26 -15.06
C THR A 113 0.94 -1.37 -13.59
N HIS A 114 0.84 -2.57 -13.03
CA HIS A 114 1.24 -2.82 -11.65
C HIS A 114 2.72 -2.47 -11.44
N LEU A 115 3.59 -2.92 -12.33
CA LEU A 115 5.02 -2.66 -12.24
C LEU A 115 5.34 -1.17 -12.38
N GLN A 116 4.67 -0.47 -13.31
CA GLN A 116 4.86 0.97 -13.48
C GLN A 116 4.47 1.74 -12.22
N CYS A 117 3.38 1.34 -11.57
CA CYS A 117 2.96 1.95 -10.31
C CYS A 117 4.00 1.74 -9.22
N LEU A 118 4.53 0.52 -9.10
CA LEU A 118 5.57 0.24 -8.10
C LEU A 118 6.81 1.08 -8.34
N ARG A 119 7.22 1.26 -9.58
CA ARG A 119 8.38 2.09 -9.94
C ARG A 119 8.15 3.56 -9.56
N TRP A 120 6.95 4.05 -9.82
CA TRP A 120 6.60 5.44 -9.49
C TRP A 120 6.65 5.64 -7.97
N ILE A 121 6.08 4.70 -7.21
CA ILE A 121 6.07 4.77 -5.75
C ILE A 121 7.50 4.71 -5.21
N ALA A 122 8.33 3.83 -5.75
CA ALA A 122 9.72 3.72 -5.33
C ALA A 122 10.48 5.03 -5.57
N GLY A 123 10.18 5.71 -6.67
CA GLY A 123 10.76 7.02 -6.96
C GLY A 123 10.36 8.06 -5.92
N LEU A 124 9.08 8.08 -5.52
CA LEU A 124 8.62 8.97 -4.46
C LEU A 124 9.27 8.64 -3.11
N ALA A 125 9.45 7.37 -2.81
CA ALA A 125 10.05 6.95 -1.54
C ALA A 125 11.47 7.47 -1.37
N ARG A 126 12.18 7.70 -2.47
CA ARG A 126 13.53 8.27 -2.44
C ARG A 126 13.53 9.78 -2.31
N ASN A 127 12.38 10.43 -2.46
CA ASN A 127 12.28 11.89 -2.39
C ASN A 127 12.04 12.32 -0.95
N THR A 128 13.05 12.88 -0.33
CA THR A 128 13.00 13.29 1.08
C THR A 128 11.94 14.38 1.33
N ASP A 129 11.81 15.33 0.40
CA ASP A 129 10.86 16.42 0.55
C ASP A 129 9.42 15.92 0.50
N PHE A 130 9.13 14.97 -0.39
CA PHE A 130 7.81 14.37 -0.49
C PHE A 130 7.45 13.63 0.81
N ARG A 131 8.37 12.82 1.34
CA ARG A 131 8.13 12.09 2.60
C ARG A 131 7.87 13.06 3.75
N ARG A 132 8.69 14.11 3.85
CA ARG A 132 8.53 15.12 4.89
C ARG A 132 7.17 15.80 4.78
N PHE A 133 6.79 16.16 3.58
CA PHE A 133 5.48 16.78 3.32
C PHE A 133 4.35 15.88 3.82
N LEU A 134 4.39 14.59 3.49
CA LEU A 134 3.35 13.65 3.90
C LEU A 134 3.29 13.48 5.42
N LEU A 135 4.45 13.38 6.07
CA LEU A 135 4.51 13.18 7.52
C LEU A 135 4.04 14.42 8.29
N ASP A 136 4.29 15.60 7.74
CA ASP A 136 3.91 16.86 8.38
C ASP A 136 2.47 17.26 8.08
N ALA A 137 1.84 16.64 7.10
CA ALA A 137 0.47 16.97 6.72
C ALA A 137 -0.50 16.63 7.85
N GLU A 138 -1.44 17.51 8.11
CA GLU A 138 -2.48 17.26 9.09
C GLU A 138 -3.60 16.43 8.46
N GLY A 139 -3.93 15.38 9.15
CA GLY A 139 -4.98 14.43 8.92
C GLY A 139 -5.80 14.38 7.71
#